data_5209929a514c6fca860db221e1fc0c7c
#
_entry.id   5209929a514c6fca860db221e1fc0c7c
#
_cell.length_a   1.000
_cell.length_b   1.000
_cell.length_c   1.000
_cell.angle_alpha   90.00
_cell.angle_beta   90.00
_cell.angle_gamma   90.00
#
_symmetry.space_group_name_H-M   'P 1'
#
loop_
_entity.id
_entity.type
_entity.pdbx_description
1 polymer ?
#
loop_
_entity_poly.entity_id
_entity_poly.type
_entity_poly.pdbx_seq_one_letter_code
_entity_poly.pdbx_strand_id
1 'polypeptide(L)'
;MLRTQYAFEQKGGFGMVRKLLRSVREYKTSSLLAPLFVTCEVILEVIIPMLMANLIDFGIEAGNMQYILKMGLALVICCIVSLTSGALSGKYAAVASAGFAKNLREDMYNKVQEYSFSNIDKFSTASIVTRLTTDITNIQNAYMMSIRVAVRCPIMLIFALFMAFQINSHLAPIFVIAIPILAVGLVIIISNAKRIFERIFRTYDKLNNVVQENLHGIRVVKSFVREDHETEKFCSVSKEIYQDFSKAEKILAFNAPLMQFCAYGCMLLISWLGAKLIVASGNNPAVGMTTGDLTSMFSYTMQILMSLMMFSMVFVMITISYASMERAEEILDEKSDLHNPENPVYEVKDGSIEFDHVNFVYGKNADKLCLDNVNLKIPSGATVGIIGGTGSSKSTLVQLIPRLYDATEGAVKVGGRDVREYDIESLREEVAMVLQKNVLFSGTIKDNLRWGKEDATDEEMRHVCQLAQADEFIQTFPDGYDTYIEQGGTNVSGGQKQRLCIARALLKKPKILILDDSTSAVDTKTDALIRMAFREEIPNTTKIIIAQRISSVEDADLILVLDDGKINGMGTHQELLANNEIYREVYESQQKGGLEE
;
A
#
# COMPACT_ATOMS: atom_id res chain seq x y z
N MET A 1 4.88 25.41 0.98
CA MET A 1 6.34 25.14 1.08
C MET A 1 6.90 25.32 2.49
N LEU A 2 6.62 26.41 3.21
CA LEU A 2 7.05 26.58 4.61
C LEU A 2 6.35 25.63 5.60
N ARG A 3 5.13 25.17 5.34
CA ARG A 3 4.43 24.19 6.19
C ARG A 3 4.99 22.77 6.14
N THR A 4 5.59 22.35 5.03
CA THR A 4 6.26 21.04 4.90
C THR A 4 7.64 21.05 5.54
N GLN A 5 8.32 22.17 5.58
CA GLN A 5 9.60 22.33 6.26
C GLN A 5 9.42 22.41 7.79
N TYR A 6 8.34 23.05 8.27
CA TYR A 6 7.96 23.07 9.70
C TYR A 6 7.41 21.72 10.20
N ALA A 7 6.79 20.91 9.33
CA ALA A 7 6.39 19.54 9.69
C ALA A 7 7.59 18.61 9.87
N PHE A 8 8.70 18.91 9.22
CA PHE A 8 9.97 18.19 9.38
C PHE A 8 10.61 18.43 10.78
N GLU A 9 10.34 19.57 11.41
CA GLU A 9 10.85 19.91 12.74
C GLU A 9 9.91 19.52 13.89
N GLN A 10 8.59 19.40 13.69
CA GLN A 10 7.62 19.15 14.76
C GLN A 10 7.12 17.70 14.90
N LYS A 11 7.24 16.84 13.88
CA LYS A 11 7.03 15.38 14.03
C LYS A 11 8.34 14.70 13.62
N GLY A 12 9.23 14.51 14.57
CA GLY A 12 10.57 14.05 14.32
C GLY A 12 10.64 12.86 13.39
N GLY A 13 11.19 13.06 12.18
CA GLY A 13 11.49 11.98 11.23
C GLY A 13 12.25 10.81 11.88
N PHE A 14 12.91 11.06 12.99
CA PHE A 14 13.50 10.07 13.89
C PHE A 14 12.47 9.17 14.57
N GLY A 15 11.28 9.69 14.90
CA GLY A 15 10.17 8.91 15.50
C GLY A 15 9.60 7.90 14.51
N MET A 16 9.31 8.32 13.28
CA MET A 16 8.84 7.48 12.18
C MET A 16 9.84 6.35 11.86
N VAL A 17 11.10 6.68 11.63
CA VAL A 17 12.14 5.68 11.34
C VAL A 17 12.28 4.68 12.49
N ARG A 18 12.31 5.15 13.75
CA ARG A 18 12.39 4.27 14.93
C ARG A 18 11.19 3.33 15.02
N LYS A 19 10.01 3.78 14.62
CA LYS A 19 8.79 2.98 14.62
C LYS A 19 8.87 1.88 13.57
N LEU A 20 9.18 2.23 12.32
CA LEU A 20 9.36 1.26 11.25
C LEU A 20 10.44 0.23 11.57
N LEU A 21 11.56 0.66 12.18
CA LEU A 21 12.65 -0.24 12.59
C LEU A 21 12.24 -1.28 13.66
N ARG A 22 11.08 -1.14 14.31
CA ARG A 22 10.57 -2.21 15.20
C ARG A 22 10.26 -3.49 14.43
N SER A 23 9.89 -3.39 13.17
CA SER A 23 9.63 -4.54 12.29
C SER A 23 10.91 -5.29 11.86
N VAL A 24 12.12 -4.85 12.28
CA VAL A 24 13.36 -5.60 12.04
C VAL A 24 13.39 -6.92 12.85
N ARG A 25 12.81 -6.96 14.06
CA ARG A 25 12.61 -8.15 14.91
C ARG A 25 13.82 -9.11 14.91
N GLU A 26 13.67 -10.34 14.40
CA GLU A 26 14.67 -11.40 14.34
C GLU A 26 15.87 -11.11 13.43
N TYR A 27 15.74 -10.14 12.52
CA TYR A 27 16.81 -9.78 11.55
C TYR A 27 17.84 -8.78 12.09
N LYS A 28 17.81 -8.43 13.41
CA LYS A 28 18.76 -7.51 14.05
C LYS A 28 20.21 -7.97 13.89
N THR A 29 20.47 -9.27 14.02
CA THR A 29 21.82 -9.84 13.87
C THR A 29 22.34 -9.62 12.46
N SER A 30 21.55 -9.91 11.44
CA SER A 30 21.92 -9.67 10.03
C SER A 30 22.12 -8.19 9.74
N SER A 31 21.29 -7.33 10.35
CA SER A 31 21.40 -5.87 10.23
C SER A 31 22.67 -5.28 10.84
N LEU A 32 23.26 -5.95 11.85
CA LEU A 32 24.54 -5.56 12.46
C LEU A 32 25.74 -6.19 11.76
N LEU A 33 25.61 -7.42 11.26
CA LEU A 33 26.69 -8.11 10.56
C LEU A 33 27.00 -7.47 9.19
N ALA A 34 25.99 -6.95 8.48
CA ALA A 34 26.19 -6.32 7.18
C ALA A 34 27.12 -5.09 7.26
N PRO A 35 26.94 -4.10 8.16
CA PRO A 35 27.87 -3.01 8.39
C PRO A 35 29.26 -3.47 8.86
N LEU A 36 29.31 -4.51 9.69
CA LEU A 36 30.59 -5.05 10.18
C LEU A 36 31.43 -5.58 9.02
N PHE A 37 30.85 -6.44 8.18
CA PHE A 37 31.58 -7.01 7.05
C PHE A 37 31.95 -5.96 5.98
N VAL A 38 31.09 -4.96 5.73
CA VAL A 38 31.45 -3.87 4.81
C VAL A 38 32.59 -3.02 5.37
N THR A 39 32.66 -2.85 6.69
CA THR A 39 33.77 -2.15 7.32
C THR A 39 35.08 -2.92 7.15
N CYS A 40 35.08 -4.25 7.34
CA CYS A 40 36.22 -5.10 7.07
C CYS A 40 36.66 -5.05 5.59
N GLU A 41 35.71 -5.09 4.67
CA GLU A 41 35.94 -4.95 3.22
C GLU A 41 36.65 -3.62 2.92
N VAL A 42 36.13 -2.50 3.43
CA VAL A 42 36.69 -1.15 3.20
C VAL A 42 38.09 -1.01 3.77
N ILE A 43 38.35 -1.52 4.97
CA ILE A 43 39.68 -1.48 5.57
C ILE A 43 40.70 -2.19 4.66
N LEU A 44 40.38 -3.36 4.15
CA LEU A 44 41.24 -4.11 3.24
C LEU A 44 41.43 -3.40 1.91
N GLU A 45 40.37 -2.82 1.32
CA GLU A 45 40.46 -2.04 0.09
C GLU A 45 41.38 -0.82 0.24
N VAL A 46 41.42 -0.19 1.41
CA VAL A 46 42.32 0.94 1.69
C VAL A 46 43.77 0.50 1.93
N ILE A 47 43.99 -0.71 2.45
CA ILE A 47 45.32 -1.28 2.68
C ILE A 47 45.99 -1.72 1.35
N ILE A 48 45.21 -2.20 0.37
CA ILE A 48 45.74 -2.71 -0.91
C ILE A 48 46.65 -1.71 -1.63
N PRO A 49 46.33 -0.41 -1.83
CA PRO A 49 47.22 0.56 -2.45
C PRO A 49 48.55 0.74 -1.71
N MET A 50 48.52 0.70 -0.36
CA MET A 50 49.72 0.78 0.46
C MET A 50 50.64 -0.43 0.25
N LEU A 51 50.07 -1.65 0.22
CA LEU A 51 50.85 -2.86 -0.07
C LEU A 51 51.43 -2.82 -1.50
N MET A 52 50.66 -2.23 -2.43
CA MET A 52 51.11 -2.05 -3.81
C MET A 52 52.28 -1.05 -3.91
N ALA A 53 52.28 0.05 -3.13
CA ALA A 53 53.42 0.97 -3.02
C ALA A 53 54.67 0.23 -2.53
N ASN A 54 54.52 -0.54 -1.43
CA ASN A 54 55.63 -1.31 -0.88
C ASN A 54 56.17 -2.34 -1.89
N LEU A 55 55.30 -2.97 -2.69
CA LEU A 55 55.73 -3.90 -3.74
C LEU A 55 56.53 -3.21 -4.83
N ILE A 56 56.17 -1.98 -5.21
CA ILE A 56 56.89 -1.19 -6.21
C ILE A 56 58.26 -0.80 -5.66
N ASP A 57 58.29 -0.16 -4.50
CA ASP A 57 59.51 0.47 -3.96
C ASP A 57 60.55 -0.57 -3.50
N PHE A 58 60.15 -1.54 -2.68
CA PHE A 58 61.08 -2.53 -2.10
C PHE A 58 61.16 -3.84 -2.90
N GLY A 59 60.28 -4.03 -3.86
CA GLY A 59 60.25 -5.22 -4.72
C GLY A 59 60.82 -4.93 -6.11
N ILE A 60 60.09 -4.12 -6.89
CA ILE A 60 60.41 -3.88 -8.31
C ILE A 60 61.68 -3.01 -8.43
N GLU A 61 61.71 -1.85 -7.77
CA GLU A 61 62.84 -0.93 -7.88
C GLU A 61 64.10 -1.47 -7.22
N ALA A 62 63.97 -2.18 -6.11
CA ALA A 62 65.08 -2.87 -5.44
C ALA A 62 65.49 -4.19 -6.11
N GLY A 63 64.79 -4.65 -7.15
CA GLY A 63 65.08 -5.91 -7.86
C GLY A 63 64.95 -7.17 -6.99
N ASN A 64 64.16 -7.12 -5.89
CA ASN A 64 64.04 -8.20 -4.92
C ASN A 64 62.84 -9.12 -5.22
N MET A 65 63.11 -10.20 -5.97
CA MET A 65 62.08 -11.17 -6.36
C MET A 65 61.39 -11.86 -5.17
N GLN A 66 62.12 -12.12 -4.07
CA GLN A 66 61.54 -12.73 -2.89
C GLN A 66 60.52 -11.82 -2.20
N TYR A 67 60.79 -10.51 -2.17
CA TYR A 67 59.89 -9.51 -1.63
C TYR A 67 58.64 -9.37 -2.51
N ILE A 68 58.80 -9.39 -3.86
CA ILE A 68 57.67 -9.37 -4.81
C ILE A 68 56.74 -10.55 -4.57
N LEU A 69 57.29 -11.77 -4.46
CA LEU A 69 56.46 -12.96 -4.20
C LEU A 69 55.75 -12.90 -2.86
N LYS A 70 56.44 -12.42 -1.80
CA LYS A 70 55.82 -12.25 -0.46
C LYS A 70 54.68 -11.22 -0.48
N MET A 71 54.90 -10.05 -1.09
CA MET A 71 53.88 -9.01 -1.19
C MET A 71 52.75 -9.39 -2.13
N GLY A 72 53.06 -10.08 -3.25
CA GLY A 72 52.05 -10.64 -4.16
C GLY A 72 51.11 -11.63 -3.44
N LEU A 73 51.68 -12.52 -2.62
CA LEU A 73 50.87 -13.44 -1.81
C LEU A 73 49.98 -12.69 -0.81
N ALA A 74 50.55 -11.65 -0.12
CA ALA A 74 49.79 -10.82 0.81
C ALA A 74 48.61 -10.11 0.11
N LEU A 75 48.83 -9.54 -1.09
CA LEU A 75 47.79 -8.92 -1.90
C LEU A 75 46.69 -9.90 -2.29
N VAL A 76 47.06 -11.14 -2.72
CA VAL A 76 46.09 -12.18 -3.05
C VAL A 76 45.25 -12.53 -1.81
N ILE A 77 45.85 -12.69 -0.64
CA ILE A 77 45.14 -12.94 0.61
C ILE A 77 44.19 -11.78 0.93
N CYS A 78 44.63 -10.53 0.86
CA CYS A 78 43.82 -9.35 1.08
C CYS A 78 42.62 -9.31 0.11
N CYS A 79 42.84 -9.61 -1.17
CA CYS A 79 41.76 -9.65 -2.17
C CYS A 79 40.72 -10.75 -1.85
N ILE A 80 41.18 -11.96 -1.45
CA ILE A 80 40.27 -13.05 -1.09
C ILE A 80 39.44 -12.69 0.16
N VAL A 81 40.08 -12.12 1.19
CA VAL A 81 39.37 -11.72 2.42
C VAL A 81 38.42 -10.55 2.16
N SER A 82 38.82 -9.58 1.32
CA SER A 82 37.96 -8.48 0.91
C SER A 82 36.72 -8.99 0.13
N LEU A 83 36.96 -9.88 -0.86
CA LEU A 83 35.88 -10.50 -1.63
C LEU A 83 34.90 -11.26 -0.74
N THR A 84 35.41 -12.07 0.18
CA THR A 84 34.55 -12.84 1.11
C THR A 84 33.77 -11.93 2.05
N SER A 85 34.42 -10.86 2.56
CA SER A 85 33.76 -9.84 3.41
C SER A 85 32.67 -9.10 2.64
N GLY A 86 32.92 -8.70 1.40
CA GLY A 86 31.94 -8.05 0.53
C GLY A 86 30.74 -8.97 0.20
N ALA A 87 31.02 -10.25 -0.09
CA ALA A 87 29.97 -11.25 -0.34
C ALA A 87 29.10 -11.50 0.91
N LEU A 88 29.73 -11.62 2.09
CA LEU A 88 29.02 -11.78 3.36
C LEU A 88 28.21 -10.54 3.71
N SER A 89 28.76 -9.34 3.54
CA SER A 89 28.04 -8.08 3.72
C SER A 89 26.80 -8.02 2.81
N GLY A 90 26.95 -8.37 1.51
CA GLY A 90 25.83 -8.44 0.57
C GLY A 90 24.76 -9.43 0.98
N LYS A 91 25.16 -10.64 1.40
CA LYS A 91 24.25 -11.68 1.89
C LYS A 91 23.45 -11.20 3.10
N TYR A 92 24.13 -10.69 4.13
CA TYR A 92 23.44 -10.25 5.36
C TYR A 92 22.59 -9.01 5.12
N ALA A 93 23.01 -8.08 4.25
CA ALA A 93 22.21 -6.93 3.87
C ALA A 93 20.91 -7.33 3.13
N ALA A 94 21.01 -8.31 2.21
CA ALA A 94 19.85 -8.83 1.50
C ALA A 94 18.87 -9.54 2.44
N VAL A 95 19.37 -10.42 3.33
CA VAL A 95 18.54 -11.12 4.33
C VAL A 95 17.87 -10.12 5.28
N ALA A 96 18.63 -9.13 5.78
CA ALA A 96 18.10 -8.12 6.69
C ALA A 96 17.02 -7.26 6.04
N SER A 97 17.26 -6.78 4.82
CA SER A 97 16.30 -5.91 4.12
C SER A 97 15.04 -6.65 3.67
N ALA A 98 15.19 -7.86 3.14
CA ALA A 98 14.04 -8.68 2.74
C ALA A 98 13.21 -9.13 3.96
N GLY A 99 13.87 -9.52 5.05
CA GLY A 99 13.22 -9.88 6.31
C GLY A 99 12.49 -8.69 6.96
N PHE A 100 13.12 -7.52 7.00
CA PHE A 100 12.48 -6.29 7.43
C PHE A 100 11.22 -5.97 6.61
N ALA A 101 11.31 -6.05 5.27
CA ALA A 101 10.17 -5.79 4.39
C ALA A 101 9.06 -6.82 4.55
N LYS A 102 9.39 -8.11 4.78
CA LYS A 102 8.42 -9.16 5.10
C LYS A 102 7.62 -8.79 6.34
N ASN A 103 8.32 -8.50 7.45
CA ASN A 103 7.68 -8.18 8.72
C ASN A 103 6.87 -6.88 8.65
N LEU A 104 7.38 -5.85 7.97
CA LEU A 104 6.66 -4.59 7.79
C LEU A 104 5.37 -4.79 6.98
N ARG A 105 5.42 -5.63 5.94
CA ARG A 105 4.23 -5.98 5.14
C ARG A 105 3.19 -6.73 5.98
N GLU A 106 3.64 -7.65 6.80
CA GLU A 106 2.80 -8.40 7.74
C GLU A 106 2.14 -7.46 8.77
N ASP A 107 2.93 -6.56 9.38
CA ASP A 107 2.42 -5.58 10.35
C ASP A 107 1.36 -4.66 9.73
N MET A 108 1.63 -4.15 8.52
CA MET A 108 0.69 -3.30 7.80
C MET A 108 -0.56 -4.05 7.35
N TYR A 109 -0.42 -5.30 6.89
CA TYR A 109 -1.55 -6.12 6.48
C TYR A 109 -2.47 -6.43 7.67
N ASN A 110 -1.90 -6.87 8.78
CA ASN A 110 -2.65 -7.13 10.01
C ASN A 110 -3.37 -5.87 10.49
N LYS A 111 -2.69 -4.72 10.40
CA LYS A 111 -3.29 -3.44 10.77
C LYS A 111 -4.49 -3.06 9.91
N VAL A 112 -4.42 -3.33 8.60
CA VAL A 112 -5.56 -3.11 7.67
C VAL A 112 -6.74 -4.03 7.99
N GLN A 113 -6.48 -5.27 8.47
CA GLN A 113 -7.57 -6.18 8.88
C GLN A 113 -8.31 -5.68 10.15
N GLU A 114 -7.66 -4.88 10.99
CA GLU A 114 -8.29 -4.25 12.17
C GLU A 114 -9.12 -3.00 11.83
N TYR A 115 -9.10 -2.52 10.59
CA TYR A 115 -9.78 -1.30 10.19
C TYR A 115 -11.29 -1.44 10.20
N SER A 116 -11.97 -0.39 10.65
CA SER A 116 -13.39 -0.20 10.42
C SER A 116 -13.68 0.22 8.97
N PHE A 117 -14.94 0.21 8.58
CA PHE A 117 -15.35 0.70 7.27
C PHE A 117 -14.99 2.17 7.05
N SER A 118 -15.11 3.02 8.06
CA SER A 118 -14.72 4.44 8.00
C SER A 118 -13.23 4.62 7.70
N ASN A 119 -12.35 3.75 8.25
CA ASN A 119 -10.92 3.78 7.93
C ASN A 119 -10.67 3.34 6.47
N ILE A 120 -11.40 2.30 5.99
CA ILE A 120 -11.27 1.82 4.60
C ILE A 120 -11.76 2.89 3.61
N ASP A 121 -12.83 3.62 3.93
CA ASP A 121 -13.34 4.71 3.10
C ASP A 121 -12.36 5.88 3.00
N LYS A 122 -11.56 6.12 4.06
CA LYS A 122 -10.49 7.13 4.08
C LYS A 122 -9.35 6.78 3.11
N PHE A 123 -9.03 5.51 2.97
CA PHE A 123 -7.98 5.00 2.09
C PHE A 123 -8.60 4.27 0.89
N SER A 124 -8.33 4.70 -0.34
CA SER A 124 -8.76 3.90 -1.49
C SER A 124 -8.05 2.53 -1.50
N THR A 125 -8.74 1.48 -1.93
CA THR A 125 -8.17 0.13 -2.05
C THR A 125 -6.87 0.12 -2.89
N ALA A 126 -6.84 0.87 -3.99
CA ALA A 126 -5.66 1.01 -4.83
C ALA A 126 -4.47 1.64 -4.07
N SER A 127 -4.75 2.62 -3.19
CA SER A 127 -3.72 3.24 -2.34
C SER A 127 -3.16 2.23 -1.34
N ILE A 128 -4.00 1.43 -0.67
CA ILE A 128 -3.56 0.38 0.27
C ILE A 128 -2.67 -0.64 -0.45
N VAL A 129 -3.08 -1.11 -1.63
CA VAL A 129 -2.28 -2.04 -2.44
C VAL A 129 -0.91 -1.45 -2.77
N THR A 130 -0.84 -0.20 -3.24
CA THR A 130 0.43 0.47 -3.56
C THR A 130 1.33 0.58 -2.33
N ARG A 131 0.77 0.89 -1.16
CA ARG A 131 1.51 0.99 0.11
C ARG A 131 2.06 -0.37 0.56
N LEU A 132 1.30 -1.46 0.39
CA LEU A 132 1.73 -2.82 0.73
C LEU A 132 2.74 -3.43 -0.26
N THR A 133 2.86 -2.88 -1.45
CA THR A 133 3.75 -3.39 -2.52
C THR A 133 4.90 -2.44 -2.81
N THR A 134 4.65 -1.39 -3.58
CA THR A 134 5.68 -0.46 -4.08
C THR A 134 6.36 0.31 -2.96
N ASP A 135 5.59 0.85 -2.00
CA ASP A 135 6.17 1.65 -0.91
C ASP A 135 7.06 0.79 0.00
N ILE A 136 6.65 -0.43 0.32
CA ILE A 136 7.50 -1.35 1.11
C ILE A 136 8.77 -1.71 0.33
N THR A 137 8.70 -1.88 -1.00
CA THR A 137 9.89 -2.14 -1.82
C THR A 137 10.86 -0.95 -1.81
N ASN A 138 10.35 0.28 -1.87
CA ASN A 138 11.17 1.49 -1.74
C ASN A 138 11.84 1.57 -0.37
N ILE A 139 11.11 1.29 0.70
CA ILE A 139 11.62 1.25 2.08
C ILE A 139 12.68 0.15 2.23
N GLN A 140 12.46 -1.05 1.67
CA GLN A 140 13.41 -2.15 1.65
C GLN A 140 14.73 -1.74 1.00
N ASN A 141 14.67 -1.11 -0.18
CA ASN A 141 15.85 -0.67 -0.91
C ASN A 141 16.61 0.43 -0.15
N ALA A 142 15.89 1.40 0.43
CA ALA A 142 16.50 2.42 1.27
C ALA A 142 17.18 1.82 2.51
N TYR A 143 16.55 0.84 3.15
CA TYR A 143 17.12 0.13 4.28
C TYR A 143 18.40 -0.62 3.90
N MET A 144 18.38 -1.38 2.80
CA MET A 144 19.55 -2.09 2.28
C MET A 144 20.71 -1.12 1.98
N MET A 145 20.41 -0.01 1.28
CA MET A 145 21.41 1.02 0.98
C MET A 145 21.96 1.66 2.24
N SER A 146 21.12 1.89 3.26
CA SER A 146 21.53 2.50 4.52
C SER A 146 22.48 1.62 5.32
N ILE A 147 22.22 0.31 5.45
CA ILE A 147 23.06 -0.58 6.26
C ILE A 147 24.36 -1.01 5.55
N ARG A 148 24.47 -0.85 4.22
CA ARG A 148 25.64 -1.24 3.45
C ARG A 148 26.38 -0.02 2.87
N VAL A 149 25.74 0.73 1.97
CA VAL A 149 26.42 1.79 1.20
C VAL A 149 26.61 3.06 2.02
N ALA A 150 25.60 3.46 2.82
CA ALA A 150 25.72 4.63 3.68
C ALA A 150 26.77 4.45 4.79
N VAL A 151 27.06 3.20 5.20
CA VAL A 151 28.14 2.89 6.12
C VAL A 151 29.49 2.84 5.39
N ARG A 152 29.54 2.22 4.21
CA ARG A 152 30.76 2.10 3.39
C ARG A 152 31.38 3.45 3.04
N CYS A 153 30.55 4.40 2.54
CA CYS A 153 31.06 5.64 1.97
C CYS A 153 31.81 6.54 2.98
N PRO A 154 31.27 6.84 4.17
CA PRO A 154 32.00 7.64 5.17
C PRO A 154 33.27 6.96 5.67
N ILE A 155 33.20 5.64 5.89
CA ILE A 155 34.37 4.86 6.35
C ILE A 155 35.47 4.90 5.30
N MET A 156 35.13 4.64 4.02
CA MET A 156 36.09 4.72 2.92
C MET A 156 36.75 6.10 2.81
N LEU A 157 35.92 7.15 2.88
CA LEU A 157 36.38 8.53 2.79
C LEU A 157 37.36 8.87 3.92
N ILE A 158 37.02 8.51 5.17
CA ILE A 158 37.86 8.79 6.34
C ILE A 158 39.17 8.00 6.27
N PHE A 159 39.11 6.70 6.01
CA PHE A 159 40.32 5.86 5.98
C PHE A 159 41.20 6.19 4.78
N ALA A 160 40.65 6.40 3.60
CA ALA A 160 41.45 6.79 2.42
C ALA A 160 42.14 8.15 2.61
N LEU A 161 41.41 9.14 3.20
CA LEU A 161 41.98 10.43 3.53
C LEU A 161 43.09 10.30 4.61
N PHE A 162 42.85 9.50 5.66
CA PHE A 162 43.86 9.22 6.68
C PHE A 162 45.13 8.61 6.09
N MET A 163 44.98 7.61 5.21
CA MET A 163 46.14 7.01 4.53
C MET A 163 46.88 7.99 3.60
N ALA A 164 46.14 8.86 2.91
CA ALA A 164 46.75 9.91 2.09
C ALA A 164 47.60 10.87 2.94
N PHE A 165 47.13 11.24 4.16
CA PHE A 165 47.93 12.05 5.09
C PHE A 165 49.14 11.31 5.65
N GLN A 166 49.07 9.99 5.85
CA GLN A 166 50.21 9.17 6.28
C GLN A 166 51.31 9.09 5.21
N ILE A 167 50.92 9.03 3.93
CA ILE A 167 51.86 9.01 2.82
C ILE A 167 52.56 10.36 2.70
N ASN A 168 51.79 11.43 2.55
CA ASN A 168 52.36 12.75 2.41
C ASN A 168 51.42 13.87 2.88
N SER A 169 51.80 14.52 3.99
CA SER A 169 51.01 15.61 4.59
C SER A 169 50.96 16.89 3.74
N HIS A 170 51.86 17.08 2.78
CA HIS A 170 51.83 18.22 1.87
C HIS A 170 50.93 18.03 0.66
N LEU A 171 50.70 16.77 0.23
CA LEU A 171 49.82 16.43 -0.90
C LEU A 171 48.39 16.15 -0.47
N ALA A 172 48.17 15.59 0.71
CA ALA A 172 46.86 15.26 1.23
C ALA A 172 45.86 16.45 1.27
N PRO A 173 46.28 17.73 1.51
CA PRO A 173 45.36 18.88 1.43
C PRO A 173 44.68 19.06 0.08
N ILE A 174 45.22 18.51 -1.02
CA ILE A 174 44.54 18.50 -2.34
C ILE A 174 43.17 17.85 -2.23
N PHE A 175 43.06 16.74 -1.50
CA PHE A 175 41.78 16.05 -1.27
C PHE A 175 40.84 16.86 -0.38
N VAL A 176 41.37 17.53 0.65
CA VAL A 176 40.61 18.39 1.56
C VAL A 176 39.96 19.57 0.81
N ILE A 177 40.60 20.03 -0.30
CA ILE A 177 40.05 21.07 -1.18
C ILE A 177 39.07 20.46 -2.20
N ALA A 178 39.41 19.31 -2.78
CA ALA A 178 38.60 18.67 -3.82
C ALA A 178 37.23 18.14 -3.29
N ILE A 179 37.20 17.61 -2.05
CA ILE A 179 35.98 17.07 -1.42
C ILE A 179 34.89 18.14 -1.30
N PRO A 180 35.13 19.34 -0.73
CA PRO A 180 34.12 20.40 -0.68
C PRO A 180 33.68 20.88 -2.06
N ILE A 181 34.58 21.01 -3.03
CA ILE A 181 34.23 21.42 -4.39
C ILE A 181 33.27 20.42 -5.02
N LEU A 182 33.59 19.14 -4.94
CA LEU A 182 32.73 18.08 -5.46
C LEU A 182 31.40 18.01 -4.67
N ALA A 183 31.43 18.09 -3.33
CA ALA A 183 30.26 18.06 -2.49
C ALA A 183 29.30 19.23 -2.80
N VAL A 184 29.80 20.46 -2.91
CA VAL A 184 29.00 21.64 -3.27
C VAL A 184 28.41 21.49 -4.67
N GLY A 185 29.21 21.04 -5.64
CA GLY A 185 28.74 20.77 -7.00
C GLY A 185 27.62 19.73 -7.04
N LEU A 186 27.78 18.62 -6.31
CA LEU A 186 26.73 17.58 -6.18
C LEU A 186 25.45 18.12 -5.53
N VAL A 187 25.56 18.89 -4.45
CA VAL A 187 24.41 19.52 -3.78
C VAL A 187 23.66 20.46 -4.74
N ILE A 188 24.37 21.27 -5.52
CA ILE A 188 23.76 22.15 -6.52
C ILE A 188 23.02 21.34 -7.59
N ILE A 189 23.65 20.29 -8.14
CA ILE A 189 23.05 19.41 -9.15
C ILE A 189 21.77 18.76 -8.59
N ILE A 190 21.85 18.14 -7.41
CA ILE A 190 20.73 17.42 -6.78
C ILE A 190 19.59 18.39 -6.44
N SER A 191 19.88 19.55 -5.86
CA SER A 191 18.86 20.52 -5.47
C SER A 191 18.07 21.07 -6.67
N ASN A 192 18.76 21.30 -7.80
CA ASN A 192 18.11 21.73 -9.03
C ASN A 192 17.31 20.58 -9.69
N ALA A 193 17.89 19.39 -9.76
CA ALA A 193 17.20 18.22 -10.31
C ALA A 193 15.96 17.86 -9.50
N LYS A 194 16.02 17.91 -8.16
CA LYS A 194 14.90 17.59 -7.26
C LYS A 194 13.62 18.39 -7.60
N ARG A 195 13.74 19.71 -7.81
CA ARG A 195 12.59 20.56 -8.16
C ARG A 195 11.92 20.15 -9.47
N ILE A 196 12.73 19.71 -10.44
CA ILE A 196 12.20 19.26 -11.74
C ILE A 196 11.55 17.88 -11.58
N PHE A 197 12.18 16.96 -10.84
CA PHE A 197 11.59 15.64 -10.57
C PHE A 197 10.25 15.73 -9.83
N GLU A 198 10.10 16.60 -8.85
CA GLU A 198 8.82 16.82 -8.16
C GLU A 198 7.71 17.25 -9.15
N ARG A 199 8.05 18.05 -10.17
CA ARG A 199 7.11 18.41 -11.23
C ARG A 199 6.82 17.24 -12.16
N ILE A 200 7.85 16.48 -12.55
CA ILE A 200 7.70 15.28 -13.37
C ILE A 200 6.74 14.30 -12.73
N PHE A 201 6.88 14.00 -11.43
CA PHE A 201 5.99 13.09 -10.72
C PHE A 201 4.53 13.55 -10.74
N ARG A 202 4.27 14.85 -10.54
CA ARG A 202 2.90 15.41 -10.67
C ARG A 202 2.35 15.27 -12.10
N THR A 203 3.21 15.39 -13.12
CA THR A 203 2.79 15.20 -14.51
C THR A 203 2.58 13.72 -14.83
N TYR A 204 3.33 12.80 -14.19
CA TYR A 204 3.05 11.36 -14.25
C TYR A 204 1.69 11.01 -13.65
N ASP A 205 1.31 11.64 -12.53
CA ASP A 205 -0.03 11.45 -11.94
C ASP A 205 -1.13 11.88 -12.93
N LYS A 206 -0.93 13.01 -13.64
CA LYS A 206 -1.85 13.44 -14.72
C LYS A 206 -1.89 12.41 -15.85
N LEU A 207 -0.74 11.89 -16.28
CA LEU A 207 -0.67 10.87 -17.33
C LEU A 207 -1.42 9.60 -16.93
N ASN A 208 -1.20 9.13 -15.71
CA ASN A 208 -1.88 7.96 -15.17
C ASN A 208 -3.40 8.16 -15.16
N ASN A 209 -3.87 9.33 -14.74
CA ASN A 209 -5.29 9.67 -14.76
C ASN A 209 -5.86 9.65 -16.19
N VAL A 210 -5.15 10.24 -17.17
CA VAL A 210 -5.57 10.22 -18.59
C VAL A 210 -5.66 8.80 -19.12
N VAL A 211 -4.67 7.96 -18.83
CA VAL A 211 -4.67 6.55 -19.25
C VAL A 211 -5.79 5.77 -18.57
N GLN A 212 -5.97 5.94 -17.27
CA GLN A 212 -7.01 5.25 -16.51
C GLN A 212 -8.42 5.66 -16.97
N GLU A 213 -8.66 6.94 -17.18
CA GLU A 213 -9.91 7.49 -17.73
C GLU A 213 -10.20 6.89 -19.11
N ASN A 214 -9.20 6.90 -20.01
CA ASN A 214 -9.34 6.36 -21.36
C ASN A 214 -9.62 4.85 -21.35
N LEU A 215 -8.87 4.07 -20.56
CA LEU A 215 -9.09 2.62 -20.48
C LEU A 215 -10.45 2.28 -19.86
N HIS A 216 -10.89 3.02 -18.86
CA HIS A 216 -12.21 2.84 -18.25
C HIS A 216 -13.33 3.19 -19.23
N GLY A 217 -13.15 4.29 -19.98
CA GLY A 217 -14.08 4.78 -20.98
C GLY A 217 -13.84 4.26 -22.41
N ILE A 218 -12.97 3.24 -22.63
CA ILE A 218 -12.53 2.84 -23.97
C ILE A 218 -13.67 2.50 -24.94
N ARG A 219 -14.75 1.89 -24.42
CA ARG A 219 -15.95 1.59 -25.22
C ARG A 219 -16.65 2.86 -25.71
N VAL A 220 -16.67 3.91 -24.87
CA VAL A 220 -17.23 5.21 -25.23
C VAL A 220 -16.35 5.88 -26.27
N VAL A 221 -15.03 5.93 -26.05
CA VAL A 221 -14.06 6.48 -27.02
C VAL A 221 -14.24 5.82 -28.40
N LYS A 222 -14.36 4.47 -28.42
CA LYS A 222 -14.57 3.70 -29.65
C LYS A 222 -15.94 3.95 -30.29
N SER A 223 -17.01 4.01 -29.49
CA SER A 223 -18.37 4.22 -30.02
C SER A 223 -18.58 5.62 -30.57
N PHE A 224 -17.87 6.62 -30.06
CA PHE A 224 -17.94 8.01 -30.54
C PHE A 224 -16.80 8.39 -31.50
N VAL A 225 -15.93 7.45 -31.88
CA VAL A 225 -14.78 7.66 -32.80
C VAL A 225 -13.92 8.84 -32.34
N ARG A 226 -13.47 8.82 -31.09
CA ARG A 226 -12.70 9.91 -30.45
C ARG A 226 -11.25 9.52 -30.13
N GLU A 227 -10.70 8.51 -30.80
CA GLU A 227 -9.34 8.03 -30.60
C GLU A 227 -8.29 9.11 -30.82
N ASP A 228 -8.45 9.93 -31.87
CA ASP A 228 -7.50 11.00 -32.20
C ASP A 228 -7.45 12.05 -31.09
N HIS A 229 -8.60 12.44 -30.54
CA HIS A 229 -8.71 13.40 -29.44
C HIS A 229 -7.99 12.88 -28.18
N GLU A 230 -8.23 11.61 -27.79
CA GLU A 230 -7.58 11.00 -26.63
C GLU A 230 -6.08 10.81 -26.87
N THR A 231 -5.66 10.48 -28.08
CA THR A 231 -4.25 10.40 -28.48
C THR A 231 -3.57 11.76 -28.36
N GLU A 232 -4.20 12.83 -28.81
CA GLU A 232 -3.66 14.19 -28.68
C GLU A 232 -3.53 14.60 -27.21
N LYS A 233 -4.55 14.33 -26.38
CA LYS A 233 -4.54 14.56 -24.93
C LYS A 233 -3.38 13.83 -24.26
N PHE A 234 -3.18 12.54 -24.57
CA PHE A 234 -2.07 11.74 -24.07
C PHE A 234 -0.71 12.29 -24.52
N CYS A 235 -0.56 12.58 -25.83
CA CYS A 235 0.68 13.09 -26.40
C CYS A 235 1.08 14.44 -25.81
N SER A 236 0.12 15.33 -25.50
CA SER A 236 0.41 16.63 -24.88
C SER A 236 1.04 16.46 -23.50
N VAL A 237 0.48 15.59 -22.64
CA VAL A 237 1.02 15.30 -21.30
C VAL A 237 2.36 14.56 -21.39
N SER A 238 2.49 13.60 -22.30
CA SER A 238 3.74 12.88 -22.56
C SER A 238 4.86 13.83 -23.01
N LYS A 239 4.54 14.85 -23.82
CA LYS A 239 5.49 15.88 -24.24
C LYS A 239 5.96 16.76 -23.09
N GLU A 240 5.08 17.12 -22.14
CA GLU A 240 5.48 17.82 -20.92
C GLU A 240 6.49 17.00 -20.10
N ILE A 241 6.22 15.70 -19.92
CA ILE A 241 7.14 14.77 -19.24
C ILE A 241 8.49 14.73 -19.95
N TYR A 242 8.49 14.56 -21.29
CA TYR A 242 9.72 14.54 -22.07
C TYR A 242 10.54 15.82 -21.90
N GLN A 243 9.91 16.99 -21.93
CA GLN A 243 10.61 18.27 -21.79
C GLN A 243 11.25 18.44 -20.42
N ASP A 244 10.51 18.09 -19.36
CA ASP A 244 11.01 18.21 -18.00
C ASP A 244 12.05 17.12 -17.68
N PHE A 245 11.83 15.88 -18.14
CA PHE A 245 12.80 14.80 -17.99
C PHE A 245 14.12 15.13 -18.71
N SER A 246 14.02 15.64 -19.95
CA SER A 246 15.20 16.08 -20.70
C SER A 246 15.98 17.21 -20.00
N LYS A 247 15.29 18.15 -19.31
CA LYS A 247 15.93 19.19 -18.52
C LYS A 247 16.61 18.60 -17.26
N ALA A 248 15.94 17.67 -16.57
CA ALA A 248 16.51 17.00 -15.39
C ALA A 248 17.75 16.21 -15.76
N GLU A 249 17.68 15.41 -16.84
CA GLU A 249 18.81 14.61 -17.32
C GLU A 249 20.01 15.47 -17.76
N LYS A 250 19.75 16.61 -18.42
CA LYS A 250 20.83 17.56 -18.77
C LYS A 250 21.56 18.09 -17.53
N ILE A 251 20.84 18.34 -16.42
CA ILE A 251 21.46 18.77 -15.16
C ILE A 251 22.23 17.61 -14.54
N LEU A 252 21.65 16.41 -14.51
CA LEU A 252 22.31 15.22 -13.97
C LEU A 252 23.53 14.80 -14.79
N ALA A 253 23.52 15.03 -16.10
CA ALA A 253 24.64 14.74 -16.98
C ALA A 253 25.94 15.50 -16.59
N PHE A 254 25.82 16.64 -15.89
CA PHE A 254 27.00 17.36 -15.36
C PHE A 254 27.71 16.63 -14.22
N ASN A 255 27.08 15.62 -13.62
CA ASN A 255 27.67 14.85 -12.52
C ASN A 255 28.99 14.15 -12.93
N ALA A 256 28.97 13.45 -14.07
CA ALA A 256 30.16 12.74 -14.56
C ALA A 256 31.30 13.69 -14.95
N PRO A 257 31.09 14.76 -15.74
CA PRO A 257 32.13 15.75 -16.03
C PRO A 257 32.69 16.44 -14.79
N LEU A 258 31.86 16.80 -13.81
CA LEU A 258 32.31 17.39 -12.55
C LEU A 258 33.22 16.44 -11.77
N MET A 259 32.82 15.17 -11.67
CA MET A 259 33.67 14.15 -11.02
C MET A 259 34.99 13.95 -11.76
N GLN A 260 34.96 13.85 -13.11
CA GLN A 260 36.15 13.70 -13.91
C GLN A 260 37.10 14.91 -13.80
N PHE A 261 36.55 16.12 -13.79
CA PHE A 261 37.31 17.34 -13.58
C PHE A 261 38.03 17.33 -12.24
N CYS A 262 37.36 16.99 -11.15
CA CYS A 262 37.95 16.84 -9.83
C CYS A 262 39.01 15.73 -9.81
N ALA A 263 38.72 14.57 -10.43
CA ALA A 263 39.64 13.43 -10.48
C ALA A 263 40.94 13.77 -11.24
N TYR A 264 40.82 14.28 -12.46
CA TYR A 264 41.96 14.64 -13.27
C TYR A 264 42.72 15.86 -12.70
N GLY A 265 41.97 16.83 -12.11
CA GLY A 265 42.58 17.94 -11.40
C GLY A 265 43.44 17.48 -10.23
N CYS A 266 42.92 16.58 -9.38
CA CYS A 266 43.71 15.96 -8.31
C CYS A 266 44.91 15.18 -8.86
N MET A 267 44.70 14.33 -9.88
CA MET A 267 45.79 13.55 -10.49
C MET A 267 46.88 14.41 -11.06
N LEU A 268 46.58 15.50 -11.78
CA LEU A 268 47.56 16.44 -12.34
C LEU A 268 48.33 17.14 -11.24
N LEU A 269 47.66 17.63 -10.19
CA LEU A 269 48.31 18.29 -9.06
C LEU A 269 49.22 17.32 -8.29
N ILE A 270 48.71 16.10 -8.01
CA ILE A 270 49.46 15.04 -7.32
C ILE A 270 50.68 14.61 -8.17
N SER A 271 50.48 14.43 -9.50
CA SER A 271 51.58 14.09 -10.40
C SER A 271 52.64 15.16 -10.42
N TRP A 272 52.27 16.44 -10.58
CA TRP A 272 53.21 17.54 -10.67
C TRP A 272 53.99 17.79 -9.38
N LEU A 273 53.28 17.90 -8.26
CA LEU A 273 53.89 18.14 -6.95
C LEU A 273 54.61 16.89 -6.44
N GLY A 274 54.04 15.70 -6.65
CA GLY A 274 54.64 14.42 -6.30
C GLY A 274 55.92 14.15 -7.05
N ALA A 275 55.96 14.40 -8.38
CA ALA A 275 57.18 14.27 -9.17
C ALA A 275 58.32 15.18 -8.66
N LYS A 276 57.98 16.43 -8.26
CA LYS A 276 58.97 17.32 -7.64
C LYS A 276 59.53 16.75 -6.33
N LEU A 277 58.68 16.16 -5.50
CA LEU A 277 59.07 15.55 -4.24
C LEU A 277 59.91 14.28 -4.46
N ILE A 278 59.53 13.44 -5.44
CA ILE A 278 60.30 12.23 -5.79
C ILE A 278 61.69 12.57 -6.33
N VAL A 279 61.77 13.56 -7.23
CA VAL A 279 63.10 14.03 -7.74
C VAL A 279 63.97 14.62 -6.61
N ALA A 280 63.37 15.39 -5.70
CA ALA A 280 64.06 15.95 -4.55
C ALA A 280 64.54 14.90 -3.54
N SER A 281 63.77 13.81 -3.32
CA SER A 281 64.12 12.69 -2.44
C SER A 281 65.10 11.68 -3.10
N GLY A 282 65.26 11.74 -4.42
CA GLY A 282 65.96 10.71 -5.18
C GLY A 282 65.32 9.35 -5.13
N ASN A 283 63.96 9.33 -4.99
CA ASN A 283 63.13 8.13 -4.84
C ASN A 283 63.49 7.27 -3.61
N ASN A 284 64.03 7.91 -2.55
CA ASN A 284 64.44 7.22 -1.34
C ASN A 284 63.31 7.30 -0.27
N PRO A 285 62.72 6.18 0.14
CA PRO A 285 61.60 6.16 1.12
C PRO A 285 62.00 6.69 2.50
N ALA A 286 63.30 6.73 2.83
CA ALA A 286 63.77 7.28 4.10
C ALA A 286 63.85 8.81 4.10
N VAL A 287 63.86 9.45 2.93
CA VAL A 287 64.06 10.89 2.76
C VAL A 287 62.79 11.62 2.30
N GLY A 288 61.91 10.93 1.56
CA GLY A 288 60.72 11.56 1.05
C GLY A 288 59.81 10.61 0.27
N MET A 289 59.03 11.14 -0.65
CA MET A 289 58.03 10.43 -1.43
C MET A 289 58.68 9.53 -2.49
N THR A 290 58.05 8.38 -2.74
CA THR A 290 58.45 7.37 -3.72
C THR A 290 57.47 7.26 -4.89
N THR A 291 57.85 6.50 -5.95
CA THR A 291 56.96 6.16 -7.08
C THR A 291 55.79 5.26 -6.65
N GLY A 292 56.02 4.38 -5.68
CA GLY A 292 54.98 3.57 -5.06
C GLY A 292 53.95 4.42 -4.31
N ASP A 293 54.42 5.40 -3.55
CA ASP A 293 53.55 6.37 -2.85
C ASP A 293 52.68 7.16 -3.84
N LEU A 294 53.26 7.61 -4.97
CA LEU A 294 52.50 8.34 -6.00
C LEU A 294 51.37 7.48 -6.58
N THR A 295 51.65 6.20 -6.84
CA THR A 295 50.66 5.24 -7.35
C THR A 295 49.54 5.03 -6.36
N SER A 296 49.84 4.95 -5.06
CA SER A 296 48.83 4.83 -3.99
C SER A 296 47.95 6.07 -3.88
N MET A 297 48.53 7.27 -4.01
CA MET A 297 47.79 8.54 -4.01
C MET A 297 46.79 8.62 -5.16
N PHE A 298 47.11 8.08 -6.36
CA PHE A 298 46.13 7.97 -7.46
C PHE A 298 44.98 7.04 -7.10
N SER A 299 45.27 5.89 -6.48
CA SER A 299 44.26 4.95 -6.04
C SER A 299 43.33 5.58 -5.00
N TYR A 300 43.84 6.28 -4.00
CA TYR A 300 43.04 7.00 -3.00
C TYR A 300 42.24 8.14 -3.61
N THR A 301 42.75 8.83 -4.65
CA THR A 301 41.99 9.84 -5.40
C THR A 301 40.67 9.24 -5.91
N MET A 302 40.76 8.09 -6.59
CA MET A 302 39.58 7.42 -7.14
C MET A 302 38.63 6.91 -6.04
N GLN A 303 39.15 6.31 -4.97
CA GLN A 303 38.36 5.82 -3.86
C GLN A 303 37.59 6.94 -3.16
N ILE A 304 38.22 8.08 -2.86
CA ILE A 304 37.59 9.24 -2.20
C ILE A 304 36.44 9.81 -3.06
N LEU A 305 36.71 10.07 -4.34
CA LEU A 305 35.76 10.69 -5.23
C LEU A 305 34.56 9.77 -5.54
N MET A 306 34.84 8.47 -5.77
CA MET A 306 33.80 7.46 -5.96
C MET A 306 32.92 7.30 -4.72
N SER A 307 33.52 7.29 -3.52
CA SER A 307 32.74 7.17 -2.29
C SER A 307 31.82 8.38 -2.08
N LEU A 308 32.26 9.58 -2.43
CA LEU A 308 31.42 10.78 -2.33
C LEU A 308 30.25 10.75 -3.32
N MET A 309 30.49 10.25 -4.55
CA MET A 309 29.45 10.09 -5.55
C MET A 309 28.39 9.05 -5.11
N MET A 310 28.83 7.90 -4.59
CA MET A 310 27.93 6.87 -4.06
C MET A 310 27.12 7.37 -2.85
N PHE A 311 27.74 8.16 -1.98
CA PHE A 311 27.06 8.77 -0.83
C PHE A 311 25.93 9.71 -1.27
N SER A 312 26.17 10.48 -2.34
CA SER A 312 25.15 11.33 -2.96
C SER A 312 23.94 10.51 -3.47
N MET A 313 24.21 9.36 -4.12
CA MET A 313 23.16 8.47 -4.60
C MET A 313 22.31 7.87 -3.45
N VAL A 314 22.94 7.50 -2.35
CA VAL A 314 22.24 7.02 -1.14
C VAL A 314 21.32 8.10 -0.59
N PHE A 315 21.77 9.34 -0.52
CA PHE A 315 20.98 10.46 -0.05
C PHE A 315 19.72 10.67 -0.91
N VAL A 316 19.84 10.61 -2.23
CA VAL A 316 18.69 10.68 -3.15
C VAL A 316 17.71 9.52 -2.89
N MET A 317 18.21 8.29 -2.75
CA MET A 317 17.37 7.10 -2.52
C MET A 317 16.60 7.20 -1.20
N ILE A 318 17.24 7.63 -0.12
CA ILE A 318 16.59 7.85 1.17
C ILE A 318 15.51 8.95 1.04
N THR A 319 15.78 10.02 0.31
CA THR A 319 14.83 11.12 0.10
C THR A 319 13.57 10.64 -0.65
N ILE A 320 13.73 9.82 -1.69
CA ILE A 320 12.60 9.24 -2.43
C ILE A 320 11.79 8.31 -1.52
N SER A 321 12.47 7.49 -0.72
CA SER A 321 11.82 6.52 0.16
C SER A 321 11.14 7.17 1.36
N TYR A 322 11.47 8.43 1.70
CA TYR A 322 10.85 9.14 2.82
C TYR A 322 9.33 9.25 2.67
N ALA A 323 8.84 9.60 1.48
CA ALA A 323 7.41 9.66 1.21
C ALA A 323 6.72 8.28 1.34
N SER A 324 7.42 7.21 0.96
CA SER A 324 6.92 5.84 1.15
C SER A 324 6.88 5.44 2.63
N MET A 325 7.86 5.88 3.44
CA MET A 325 7.87 5.67 4.90
C MET A 325 6.71 6.41 5.57
N GLU A 326 6.42 7.63 5.17
CA GLU A 326 5.31 8.43 5.70
C GLU A 326 3.96 7.76 5.42
N ARG A 327 3.73 7.28 4.19
CA ARG A 327 2.51 6.53 3.84
C ARG A 327 2.38 5.19 4.57
N ALA A 328 3.50 4.52 4.85
CA ALA A 328 3.50 3.30 5.65
C ALA A 328 3.18 3.60 7.13
N GLU A 329 3.73 4.69 7.69
CA GLU A 329 3.42 5.15 9.04
C GLU A 329 1.94 5.51 9.19
N GLU A 330 1.34 6.19 8.20
CA GLU A 330 -0.10 6.51 8.21
C GLU A 330 -0.97 5.24 8.41
N ILE A 331 -0.63 4.12 7.72
CA ILE A 331 -1.35 2.86 7.92
C ILE A 331 -1.13 2.32 9.34
N LEU A 332 0.10 2.31 9.83
CA LEU A 332 0.40 1.76 11.16
C LEU A 332 -0.17 2.61 12.30
N ASP A 333 -0.38 3.91 12.09
CA ASP A 333 -0.90 4.85 13.10
C ASP A 333 -2.41 4.98 13.08
N GLU A 334 -3.05 4.63 11.98
CA GLU A 334 -4.50 4.70 11.88
C GLU A 334 -5.15 3.77 12.90
N LYS A 335 -6.11 4.30 13.63
CA LYS A 335 -6.84 3.56 14.66
C LYS A 335 -8.26 3.31 14.18
N SER A 336 -8.73 2.09 14.38
CA SER A 336 -10.15 1.80 14.22
C SER A 336 -10.96 2.70 15.14
N ASP A 337 -12.06 3.23 14.66
CA ASP A 337 -13.03 3.98 15.46
C ASP A 337 -14.04 3.06 16.14
N LEU A 338 -14.12 1.80 15.70
CA LEU A 338 -14.94 0.77 16.30
C LEU A 338 -14.12 -0.08 17.27
N HIS A 339 -14.55 -0.14 18.52
CA HIS A 339 -13.92 -0.94 19.56
C HIS A 339 -14.99 -1.70 20.36
N ASN A 340 -14.62 -2.88 20.85
CA ASN A 340 -15.43 -3.58 21.83
C ASN A 340 -15.45 -2.78 23.15
N PRO A 341 -16.59 -2.77 23.88
CA PRO A 341 -16.63 -2.19 25.21
C PRO A 341 -15.79 -3.04 26.21
N GLU A 342 -15.52 -2.49 27.41
CA GLU A 342 -14.74 -3.20 28.43
C GLU A 342 -15.40 -4.53 28.88
N ASN A 343 -16.73 -4.60 28.88
CA ASN A 343 -17.51 -5.79 29.21
C ASN A 343 -18.50 -6.10 28.07
N PRO A 344 -18.06 -6.71 26.98
CA PRO A 344 -18.92 -6.96 25.83
C PRO A 344 -19.95 -8.06 26.11
N VAL A 345 -21.13 -7.89 25.51
CA VAL A 345 -22.18 -8.92 25.49
C VAL A 345 -21.97 -9.83 24.28
N TYR A 346 -21.91 -11.13 24.50
CA TYR A 346 -21.64 -12.11 23.43
C TYR A 346 -22.91 -12.74 22.85
N GLU A 347 -24.04 -12.64 23.53
CA GLU A 347 -25.28 -13.28 23.09
C GLU A 347 -26.31 -12.25 22.62
N VAL A 348 -26.73 -12.37 21.38
CA VAL A 348 -27.85 -11.61 20.82
C VAL A 348 -29.15 -12.39 21.14
N LYS A 349 -30.07 -11.80 21.90
CA LYS A 349 -31.26 -12.47 22.40
C LYS A 349 -32.18 -12.91 21.26
N ASP A 350 -32.56 -12.01 20.39
CA ASP A 350 -33.48 -12.22 19.28
C ASP A 350 -33.16 -11.25 18.11
N GLY A 351 -33.95 -11.36 17.03
CA GLY A 351 -33.79 -10.53 15.83
C GLY A 351 -34.58 -9.21 15.86
N SER A 352 -35.03 -8.72 17.03
CA SER A 352 -35.70 -7.42 17.11
C SER A 352 -34.72 -6.27 16.90
N ILE A 353 -35.18 -5.20 16.24
CA ILE A 353 -34.36 -4.04 15.91
C ILE A 353 -35.10 -2.77 16.33
N GLU A 354 -34.38 -1.84 16.97
CA GLU A 354 -34.90 -0.53 17.33
C GLU A 354 -33.90 0.56 16.98
N PHE A 355 -34.35 1.58 16.26
CA PHE A 355 -33.65 2.86 16.07
C PHE A 355 -34.32 3.87 16.98
N ASP A 356 -33.54 4.49 17.85
CA ASP A 356 -33.97 5.42 18.87
C ASP A 356 -33.32 6.78 18.67
N HIS A 357 -34.03 7.72 18.03
CA HIS A 357 -33.55 9.06 17.65
C HIS A 357 -32.19 9.06 16.93
N VAL A 358 -32.02 8.20 15.95
CA VAL A 358 -30.73 7.99 15.28
C VAL A 358 -30.45 9.08 14.27
N ASN A 359 -29.30 9.76 14.46
CA ASN A 359 -28.64 10.63 13.49
C ASN A 359 -27.34 9.98 13.02
N PHE A 360 -27.02 10.14 11.73
CA PHE A 360 -25.77 9.63 11.19
C PHE A 360 -25.19 10.53 10.08
N VAL A 361 -23.87 10.64 10.09
CA VAL A 361 -23.08 11.35 9.06
C VAL A 361 -21.79 10.58 8.76
N TYR A 362 -21.41 10.48 7.48
CA TYR A 362 -20.14 9.94 7.06
C TYR A 362 -19.03 11.00 7.24
N GLY A 363 -18.16 10.79 8.23
CA GLY A 363 -17.03 11.69 8.49
C GLY A 363 -17.37 12.91 9.35
N LYS A 364 -16.41 13.35 10.14
CA LYS A 364 -16.58 14.38 11.18
C LYS A 364 -16.86 15.81 10.68
N ASN A 365 -16.70 16.07 9.38
CA ASN A 365 -16.79 17.40 8.78
C ASN A 365 -17.88 17.50 7.70
N ALA A 366 -18.83 16.56 7.63
CA ALA A 366 -19.91 16.65 6.65
C ALA A 366 -21.04 17.54 7.18
N ASP A 367 -21.45 18.53 6.39
CA ASP A 367 -22.48 19.50 6.76
C ASP A 367 -23.91 18.95 6.68
N LYS A 368 -24.10 17.77 6.06
CA LYS A 368 -25.43 17.18 5.84
C LYS A 368 -25.53 15.82 6.53
N LEU A 369 -26.58 15.66 7.34
CA LEU A 369 -26.97 14.37 7.92
C LEU A 369 -27.37 13.40 6.80
N CYS A 370 -26.88 12.16 6.88
CA CYS A 370 -27.32 11.07 6.02
C CYS A 370 -28.58 10.41 6.58
N LEU A 371 -28.70 10.32 7.92
CA LEU A 371 -29.92 9.92 8.61
C LEU A 371 -30.24 11.02 9.62
N ASP A 372 -31.51 11.42 9.67
CA ASP A 372 -31.99 12.53 10.51
C ASP A 372 -33.20 12.05 11.35
N ASN A 373 -32.98 11.93 12.66
CA ASN A 373 -33.96 11.59 13.70
C ASN A 373 -34.80 10.33 13.36
N VAL A 374 -34.12 9.25 12.95
CA VAL A 374 -34.79 7.99 12.60
C VAL A 374 -35.26 7.28 13.85
N ASN A 375 -36.59 7.02 13.90
CA ASN A 375 -37.25 6.26 14.96
C ASN A 375 -38.00 5.09 14.35
N LEU A 376 -37.63 3.85 14.71
CA LEU A 376 -38.17 2.64 14.09
C LEU A 376 -38.12 1.46 15.07
N LYS A 377 -39.16 0.63 15.10
CA LYS A 377 -39.18 -0.64 15.83
C LYS A 377 -39.60 -1.76 14.91
N ILE A 378 -38.78 -2.78 14.82
CA ILE A 378 -38.98 -3.99 14.03
C ILE A 378 -39.06 -5.19 14.99
N PRO A 379 -40.15 -5.91 15.06
CA PRO A 379 -40.25 -7.13 15.88
C PRO A 379 -39.38 -8.26 15.29
N SER A 380 -38.97 -9.19 16.15
CA SER A 380 -38.19 -10.38 15.72
C SER A 380 -39.04 -11.24 14.76
N GLY A 381 -38.42 -11.72 13.70
CA GLY A 381 -39.03 -12.55 12.67
C GLY A 381 -39.81 -11.79 11.58
N ALA A 382 -40.01 -10.48 11.72
CA ALA A 382 -40.68 -9.66 10.72
C ALA A 382 -39.91 -9.54 9.40
N THR A 383 -40.65 -9.44 8.31
CA THR A 383 -40.12 -9.09 6.99
C THR A 383 -40.37 -7.60 6.75
N VAL A 384 -39.30 -6.84 6.57
CA VAL A 384 -39.35 -5.38 6.36
C VAL A 384 -38.85 -5.03 4.98
N GLY A 385 -39.68 -4.34 4.20
CA GLY A 385 -39.32 -3.75 2.93
C GLY A 385 -38.82 -2.31 3.11
N ILE A 386 -37.77 -1.89 2.39
CA ILE A 386 -37.30 -0.50 2.38
C ILE A 386 -37.29 0.03 0.96
N ILE A 387 -38.08 1.08 0.72
CA ILE A 387 -38.23 1.76 -0.57
C ILE A 387 -37.79 3.23 -0.41
N GLY A 388 -37.32 3.83 -1.50
CA GLY A 388 -36.96 5.24 -1.56
C GLY A 388 -36.09 5.55 -2.77
N GLY A 389 -35.96 6.81 -3.10
CA GLY A 389 -35.15 7.30 -4.22
C GLY A 389 -33.67 6.96 -4.09
N THR A 390 -32.91 7.14 -5.17
CA THR A 390 -31.43 7.05 -5.12
C THR A 390 -30.91 8.16 -4.21
N GLY A 391 -30.00 7.79 -3.28
CA GLY A 391 -29.47 8.74 -2.30
C GLY A 391 -30.33 8.96 -1.05
N SER A 392 -31.45 8.28 -0.87
CA SER A 392 -32.31 8.39 0.33
C SER A 392 -31.75 7.70 1.58
N SER A 393 -30.50 7.23 1.56
CA SER A 393 -29.78 6.62 2.68
C SER A 393 -30.26 5.24 3.15
N LYS A 394 -30.88 4.45 2.27
CA LYS A 394 -31.35 3.09 2.59
C LYS A 394 -30.22 2.17 3.06
N SER A 395 -29.14 2.09 2.28
CA SER A 395 -27.96 1.27 2.64
C SER A 395 -27.31 1.76 3.94
N THR A 396 -27.27 3.07 4.16
CA THR A 396 -26.74 3.68 5.39
C THR A 396 -27.51 3.20 6.62
N LEU A 397 -28.86 3.16 6.54
CA LEU A 397 -29.70 2.70 7.64
C LEU A 397 -29.37 1.26 8.05
N VAL A 398 -29.29 0.36 7.09
CA VAL A 398 -29.06 -1.06 7.39
C VAL A 398 -27.63 -1.38 7.81
N GLN A 399 -26.65 -0.58 7.40
CA GLN A 399 -25.24 -0.75 7.79
C GLN A 399 -24.99 -0.46 9.28
N LEU A 400 -25.85 0.28 9.95
CA LEU A 400 -25.75 0.52 11.39
C LEU A 400 -26.18 -0.71 12.23
N ILE A 401 -26.98 -1.63 11.68
CA ILE A 401 -27.47 -2.80 12.40
C ILE A 401 -26.33 -3.78 12.73
N PRO A 402 -25.47 -4.23 11.78
CA PRO A 402 -24.28 -5.05 12.07
C PRO A 402 -23.11 -4.21 12.62
N ARG A 403 -23.36 -2.97 13.01
CA ARG A 403 -22.33 -2.04 13.50
C ARG A 403 -21.13 -1.94 12.56
N LEU A 404 -21.39 -1.69 11.25
CA LEU A 404 -20.32 -1.33 10.30
C LEU A 404 -19.85 0.11 10.52
N TYR A 405 -20.76 0.95 11.04
CA TYR A 405 -20.51 2.30 11.54
C TYR A 405 -21.28 2.48 12.85
N ASP A 406 -20.83 3.36 13.73
CA ASP A 406 -21.58 3.79 14.91
C ASP A 406 -22.46 5.00 14.58
N ALA A 407 -23.69 5.05 15.12
CA ALA A 407 -24.55 6.21 15.01
C ALA A 407 -23.86 7.46 15.61
N THR A 408 -24.05 8.61 14.95
CA THR A 408 -23.50 9.87 15.45
C THR A 408 -24.23 10.33 16.72
N GLU A 409 -25.56 10.19 16.73
CA GLU A 409 -26.42 10.46 17.88
C GLU A 409 -27.53 9.40 17.94
N GLY A 410 -28.13 9.21 19.12
CA GLY A 410 -29.12 8.19 19.35
C GLY A 410 -28.54 6.80 19.56
N ALA A 411 -29.37 5.76 19.43
CA ALA A 411 -29.01 4.38 19.66
C ALA A 411 -29.67 3.43 18.65
N VAL A 412 -28.88 2.49 18.14
CA VAL A 412 -29.39 1.33 17.39
C VAL A 412 -29.35 0.13 18.32
N LYS A 413 -30.48 -0.53 18.49
CA LYS A 413 -30.62 -1.68 19.41
C LYS A 413 -30.97 -2.94 18.63
N VAL A 414 -30.32 -4.04 18.97
CA VAL A 414 -30.60 -5.39 18.45
C VAL A 414 -30.85 -6.30 19.64
N GLY A 415 -31.94 -7.10 19.59
CA GLY A 415 -32.33 -7.94 20.73
C GLY A 415 -32.58 -7.14 22.02
N GLY A 416 -33.01 -5.87 21.91
CA GLY A 416 -33.27 -4.96 23.01
C GLY A 416 -32.07 -4.30 23.66
N ARG A 417 -30.85 -4.49 23.12
CA ARG A 417 -29.60 -3.87 23.59
C ARG A 417 -28.94 -3.02 22.53
N ASP A 418 -28.25 -1.95 22.93
CA ASP A 418 -27.46 -1.11 22.02
C ASP A 418 -26.38 -1.94 21.33
N VAL A 419 -26.21 -1.78 20.02
CA VAL A 419 -25.17 -2.47 19.23
C VAL A 419 -23.76 -2.20 19.74
N ARG A 420 -23.54 -1.09 20.43
CA ARG A 420 -22.26 -0.69 21.03
C ARG A 420 -21.89 -1.50 22.28
N GLU A 421 -22.85 -2.18 22.89
CA GLU A 421 -22.64 -3.04 24.07
C GLU A 421 -22.19 -4.46 23.72
N TYR A 422 -22.39 -4.88 22.47
CA TYR A 422 -22.01 -6.21 22.00
C TYR A 422 -20.53 -6.31 21.65
N ASP A 423 -20.02 -7.53 21.76
CA ASP A 423 -18.84 -7.93 21.01
C ASP A 423 -19.14 -7.85 19.52
N ILE A 424 -18.27 -7.17 18.75
CA ILE A 424 -18.51 -6.88 17.32
C ILE A 424 -18.61 -8.17 16.49
N GLU A 425 -17.78 -9.16 16.79
CA GLU A 425 -17.78 -10.43 16.07
C GLU A 425 -19.06 -11.21 16.36
N SER A 426 -19.45 -11.31 17.63
CA SER A 426 -20.68 -11.99 18.06
C SER A 426 -21.94 -11.34 17.49
N LEU A 427 -22.00 -10.00 17.44
CA LEU A 427 -23.10 -9.31 16.78
C LEU A 427 -23.14 -9.63 15.28
N ARG A 428 -22.00 -9.57 14.61
CA ARG A 428 -21.90 -9.84 13.18
C ARG A 428 -22.11 -11.30 12.82
N GLU A 429 -21.91 -12.24 13.77
CA GLU A 429 -22.28 -13.64 13.58
C GLU A 429 -23.81 -13.80 13.45
N GLU A 430 -24.59 -13.05 14.19
CA GLU A 430 -26.05 -13.11 14.20
C GLU A 430 -26.74 -12.21 13.17
N VAL A 431 -25.99 -11.33 12.51
CA VAL A 431 -26.48 -10.44 11.45
C VAL A 431 -25.77 -10.74 10.15
N ALA A 432 -26.46 -11.34 9.19
CA ALA A 432 -25.92 -11.55 7.84
C ALA A 432 -26.38 -10.43 6.90
N MET A 433 -25.46 -9.92 6.10
CA MET A 433 -25.74 -8.86 5.13
C MET A 433 -25.24 -9.24 3.74
N VAL A 434 -26.12 -9.17 2.75
CA VAL A 434 -25.80 -9.24 1.33
C VAL A 434 -25.73 -7.81 0.81
N LEU A 435 -24.54 -7.37 0.45
CA LEU A 435 -24.26 -6.01 0.00
C LEU A 435 -24.74 -5.77 -1.43
N GLN A 436 -25.04 -4.53 -1.79
CA GLN A 436 -25.43 -4.12 -3.14
C GLN A 436 -24.38 -4.54 -4.20
N LYS A 437 -23.07 -4.39 -3.89
CA LYS A 437 -21.98 -4.90 -4.73
C LYS A 437 -21.64 -6.32 -4.30
N ASN A 438 -22.19 -7.30 -4.99
CA ASN A 438 -21.94 -8.71 -4.73
C ASN A 438 -20.53 -9.10 -5.18
N VAL A 439 -19.69 -9.55 -4.24
CA VAL A 439 -18.31 -9.96 -4.50
C VAL A 439 -18.15 -11.44 -4.16
N LEU A 440 -17.61 -12.20 -5.13
CA LEU A 440 -17.14 -13.56 -4.94
C LEU A 440 -15.60 -13.56 -4.98
N PHE A 441 -15.02 -14.42 -4.17
CA PHE A 441 -13.58 -14.63 -4.12
C PHE A 441 -13.16 -15.69 -5.13
N SER A 442 -11.91 -15.63 -5.58
CA SER A 442 -11.33 -16.70 -6.39
C SER A 442 -11.23 -18.00 -5.57
N GLY A 443 -11.69 -19.09 -6.15
CA GLY A 443 -11.82 -20.39 -5.49
C GLY A 443 -13.05 -21.13 -6.01
N THR A 444 -13.37 -22.28 -5.45
CA THR A 444 -14.57 -23.02 -5.84
C THR A 444 -15.86 -22.36 -5.34
N ILE A 445 -17.01 -22.76 -5.86
CA ILE A 445 -18.31 -22.37 -5.31
C ILE A 445 -18.38 -22.78 -3.83
N LYS A 446 -17.93 -24.00 -3.47
CA LYS A 446 -17.86 -24.47 -2.08
C LYS A 446 -17.02 -23.53 -1.19
N ASP A 447 -15.85 -23.10 -1.68
CA ASP A 447 -14.99 -22.18 -0.92
C ASP A 447 -15.71 -20.85 -0.65
N ASN A 448 -16.43 -20.34 -1.66
CA ASN A 448 -17.22 -19.12 -1.51
C ASN A 448 -18.40 -19.28 -0.53
N LEU A 449 -19.04 -20.43 -0.49
CA LEU A 449 -20.11 -20.72 0.45
C LEU A 449 -19.59 -20.86 1.89
N ARG A 450 -18.41 -21.48 2.08
CA ARG A 450 -17.76 -21.66 3.39
C ARG A 450 -17.39 -20.34 4.09
N TRP A 451 -17.41 -19.22 3.42
CA TRP A 451 -17.36 -17.92 4.09
C TRP A 451 -18.55 -17.66 5.02
N GLY A 452 -19.69 -18.30 4.78
CA GLY A 452 -20.84 -18.25 5.69
C GLY A 452 -20.69 -19.18 6.90
N LYS A 453 -20.06 -20.37 6.69
CA LYS A 453 -19.80 -21.38 7.71
C LYS A 453 -18.66 -22.28 7.24
N GLU A 454 -17.50 -22.22 7.94
CA GLU A 454 -16.26 -22.89 7.53
C GLU A 454 -16.41 -24.41 7.42
N ASP A 455 -17.10 -25.03 8.37
CA ASP A 455 -17.36 -26.46 8.46
C ASP A 455 -18.66 -26.93 7.80
N ALA A 456 -19.24 -26.12 6.90
CA ALA A 456 -20.49 -26.45 6.22
C ALA A 456 -20.37 -27.74 5.42
N THR A 457 -21.34 -28.66 5.64
CA THR A 457 -21.43 -29.91 4.90
C THR A 457 -21.96 -29.68 3.47
N ASP A 458 -21.71 -30.61 2.55
CA ASP A 458 -22.23 -30.53 1.18
C ASP A 458 -23.77 -30.48 1.16
N GLU A 459 -24.42 -31.12 2.12
CA GLU A 459 -25.90 -31.12 2.28
C GLU A 459 -26.40 -29.74 2.73
N GLU A 460 -25.75 -29.13 3.73
CA GLU A 460 -26.08 -27.77 4.16
C GLU A 460 -25.91 -26.77 3.02
N MET A 461 -24.79 -26.86 2.29
CA MET A 461 -24.51 -25.98 1.14
C MET A 461 -25.57 -26.15 0.04
N ARG A 462 -25.93 -27.38 -0.27
CA ARG A 462 -26.99 -27.65 -1.27
C ARG A 462 -28.34 -27.10 -0.81
N HIS A 463 -28.72 -27.31 0.45
CA HIS A 463 -29.97 -26.82 0.97
C HIS A 463 -30.12 -25.30 0.85
N VAL A 464 -29.11 -24.53 1.31
CA VAL A 464 -29.14 -23.05 1.19
C VAL A 464 -29.09 -22.58 -0.27
N CYS A 465 -28.43 -23.32 -1.15
CA CYS A 465 -28.42 -23.02 -2.58
C CYS A 465 -29.81 -23.28 -3.21
N GLN A 466 -30.56 -24.27 -2.74
CA GLN A 466 -31.94 -24.48 -3.15
C GLN A 466 -32.85 -23.32 -2.68
N LEU A 467 -32.70 -22.86 -1.42
CA LEU A 467 -33.45 -21.70 -0.90
C LEU A 467 -33.14 -20.42 -1.69
N ALA A 468 -31.88 -20.23 -2.05
CA ALA A 468 -31.42 -19.08 -2.87
C ALA A 468 -31.65 -19.27 -4.38
N GLN A 469 -32.33 -20.34 -4.81
CA GLN A 469 -32.55 -20.70 -6.21
C GLN A 469 -31.24 -20.80 -7.02
N ALA A 470 -30.15 -21.23 -6.36
CA ALA A 470 -28.81 -21.33 -6.96
C ALA A 470 -28.46 -22.77 -7.39
N ASP A 471 -29.02 -23.80 -6.76
CA ASP A 471 -28.68 -25.20 -7.01
C ASP A 471 -28.90 -25.61 -8.48
N GLU A 472 -29.99 -25.16 -9.09
CA GLU A 472 -30.33 -25.50 -10.48
C GLU A 472 -29.21 -25.10 -11.45
N PHE A 473 -28.72 -23.85 -11.41
CA PHE A 473 -27.66 -23.42 -12.32
C PHE A 473 -26.30 -24.01 -11.94
N ILE A 474 -26.03 -24.26 -10.64
CA ILE A 474 -24.78 -24.90 -10.22
C ILE A 474 -24.66 -26.30 -10.84
N GLN A 475 -25.77 -27.05 -10.87
CA GLN A 475 -25.82 -28.38 -11.47
C GLN A 475 -25.59 -28.37 -13.00
N THR A 476 -25.75 -27.22 -13.66
CA THR A 476 -25.44 -27.10 -15.11
C THR A 476 -23.96 -26.93 -15.39
N PHE A 477 -23.17 -26.60 -14.40
CA PHE A 477 -21.73 -26.48 -14.57
C PHE A 477 -21.05 -27.87 -14.62
N PRO A 478 -20.01 -28.05 -15.43
CA PRO A 478 -19.31 -29.35 -15.58
C PRO A 478 -18.83 -29.93 -14.23
N ASP A 479 -18.31 -29.05 -13.34
CA ASP A 479 -17.77 -29.45 -12.05
C ASP A 479 -18.75 -29.17 -10.88
N GLY A 480 -19.99 -28.80 -11.17
CA GLY A 480 -21.02 -28.51 -10.16
C GLY A 480 -20.54 -27.53 -9.08
N TYR A 481 -20.61 -27.92 -7.82
CA TYR A 481 -20.15 -27.12 -6.67
C TYR A 481 -18.62 -26.91 -6.60
N ASP A 482 -17.84 -27.73 -7.29
CA ASP A 482 -16.39 -27.60 -7.37
C ASP A 482 -15.94 -26.68 -8.52
N THR A 483 -16.90 -26.10 -9.26
CA THR A 483 -16.64 -25.09 -10.30
C THR A 483 -15.86 -23.92 -9.74
N TYR A 484 -14.73 -23.57 -10.40
CA TYR A 484 -13.87 -22.47 -10.01
C TYR A 484 -14.49 -21.12 -10.38
N ILE A 485 -14.56 -20.22 -9.42
CA ILE A 485 -14.97 -18.82 -9.57
C ILE A 485 -13.73 -17.96 -9.71
N GLU A 486 -13.68 -17.15 -10.76
CA GLU A 486 -12.61 -16.17 -10.94
C GLU A 486 -12.75 -14.98 -9.99
N GLN A 487 -11.67 -14.22 -9.82
CA GLN A 487 -11.64 -13.04 -8.94
C GLN A 487 -12.80 -12.07 -9.27
N GLY A 488 -13.62 -11.77 -8.25
CA GLY A 488 -14.79 -10.91 -8.39
C GLY A 488 -15.97 -11.59 -9.11
N GLY A 489 -15.88 -12.90 -9.41
CA GLY A 489 -16.96 -13.64 -10.08
C GLY A 489 -17.17 -13.23 -11.53
N THR A 490 -16.11 -12.96 -12.28
CA THR A 490 -16.20 -12.48 -13.67
C THR A 490 -16.74 -13.53 -14.63
N ASN A 491 -16.65 -14.80 -14.28
CA ASN A 491 -17.13 -15.95 -15.06
C ASN A 491 -18.56 -16.40 -14.71
N VAL A 492 -19.28 -15.66 -13.86
CA VAL A 492 -20.70 -15.91 -13.54
C VAL A 492 -21.56 -14.68 -13.79
N SER A 493 -22.84 -14.86 -14.12
CA SER A 493 -23.76 -13.76 -14.36
C SER A 493 -24.07 -12.99 -13.08
N GLY A 494 -24.56 -11.73 -13.21
CA GLY A 494 -24.95 -10.91 -12.06
C GLY A 494 -25.98 -11.60 -11.15
N GLY A 495 -27.02 -12.19 -11.72
CA GLY A 495 -28.05 -12.92 -10.95
C GLY A 495 -27.52 -14.22 -10.30
N GLN A 496 -26.60 -14.95 -10.95
CA GLN A 496 -25.93 -16.10 -10.35
C GLN A 496 -25.07 -15.66 -9.16
N LYS A 497 -24.31 -14.58 -9.31
CA LYS A 497 -23.50 -14.00 -8.24
C LYS A 497 -24.35 -13.58 -7.03
N GLN A 498 -25.46 -12.90 -7.27
CA GLN A 498 -26.39 -12.51 -6.21
C GLN A 498 -26.92 -13.73 -5.45
N ARG A 499 -27.40 -14.76 -6.15
CA ARG A 499 -27.94 -15.99 -5.53
C ARG A 499 -26.87 -16.73 -4.72
N LEU A 500 -25.61 -16.79 -5.18
CA LEU A 500 -24.50 -17.36 -4.40
C LEU A 500 -24.20 -16.54 -3.13
N CYS A 501 -24.26 -15.21 -3.20
CA CYS A 501 -24.08 -14.35 -2.02
C CYS A 501 -25.23 -14.50 -1.02
N ILE A 502 -26.48 -14.70 -1.49
CA ILE A 502 -27.64 -15.01 -0.64
C ILE A 502 -27.44 -16.37 0.04
N ALA A 503 -27.07 -17.42 -0.71
CA ALA A 503 -26.80 -18.74 -0.16
C ALA A 503 -25.70 -18.70 0.92
N ARG A 504 -24.62 -17.95 0.68
CA ARG A 504 -23.53 -17.72 1.65
C ARG A 504 -24.06 -17.07 2.94
N ALA A 505 -24.94 -16.08 2.84
CA ALA A 505 -25.53 -15.42 4.00
C ALA A 505 -26.47 -16.34 4.79
N LEU A 506 -27.22 -17.22 4.11
CA LEU A 506 -28.11 -18.19 4.74
C LEU A 506 -27.38 -19.29 5.51
N LEU A 507 -26.18 -19.71 5.06
CA LEU A 507 -25.35 -20.69 5.78
C LEU A 507 -24.99 -20.26 7.20
N LYS A 508 -24.97 -18.98 7.45
CA LYS A 508 -24.71 -18.38 8.77
C LYS A 508 -25.85 -18.65 9.77
N LYS A 509 -27.05 -18.99 9.28
CA LYS A 509 -28.30 -19.14 10.08
C LYS A 509 -28.57 -17.93 10.99
N PRO A 510 -28.56 -16.71 10.44
CA PRO A 510 -28.56 -15.49 11.24
C PRO A 510 -29.92 -15.22 11.86
N LYS A 511 -29.94 -14.43 12.96
CA LYS A 511 -31.20 -13.88 13.53
C LYS A 511 -31.75 -12.72 12.69
N ILE A 512 -30.85 -12.01 11.98
CA ILE A 512 -31.21 -10.88 11.08
C ILE A 512 -30.52 -11.10 9.73
N LEU A 513 -31.32 -11.10 8.66
CA LEU A 513 -30.83 -11.15 7.27
C LEU A 513 -31.15 -9.85 6.57
N ILE A 514 -30.11 -9.18 6.07
CA ILE A 514 -30.21 -7.92 5.34
C ILE A 514 -29.85 -8.16 3.88
N LEU A 515 -30.75 -7.76 2.99
CA LEU A 515 -30.60 -7.84 1.54
C LEU A 515 -30.59 -6.41 0.96
N ASP A 516 -29.39 -5.87 0.68
CA ASP A 516 -29.26 -4.52 0.14
C ASP A 516 -29.23 -4.58 -1.39
N ASP A 517 -30.39 -4.32 -2.02
CA ASP A 517 -30.61 -4.37 -3.47
C ASP A 517 -30.11 -5.67 -4.13
N SER A 518 -30.18 -6.77 -3.37
CA SER A 518 -29.52 -8.04 -3.70
C SER A 518 -30.31 -8.92 -4.66
N THR A 519 -31.48 -8.48 -5.12
CA THR A 519 -32.33 -9.21 -6.09
C THR A 519 -32.56 -8.42 -7.38
N SER A 520 -31.92 -7.24 -7.52
CA SER A 520 -32.12 -6.37 -8.69
C SER A 520 -31.69 -6.98 -10.04
N ALA A 521 -30.71 -7.88 -10.03
CA ALA A 521 -30.26 -8.62 -11.22
C ALA A 521 -30.89 -10.01 -11.35
N VAL A 522 -31.84 -10.36 -10.46
CA VAL A 522 -32.60 -11.60 -10.51
C VAL A 522 -33.96 -11.31 -11.17
N ASP A 523 -34.47 -12.24 -11.96
CA ASP A 523 -35.80 -12.12 -12.57
C ASP A 523 -36.89 -12.20 -11.51
N THR A 524 -38.04 -11.60 -11.83
CA THR A 524 -39.19 -11.46 -10.88
C THR A 524 -39.69 -12.80 -10.37
N LYS A 525 -39.68 -13.84 -11.19
CA LYS A 525 -40.14 -15.18 -10.79
C LYS A 525 -39.20 -15.80 -9.76
N THR A 526 -37.90 -15.76 -10.01
CA THR A 526 -36.87 -16.27 -9.11
C THR A 526 -36.85 -15.48 -7.79
N ASP A 527 -36.99 -14.13 -7.83
CA ASP A 527 -37.13 -13.31 -6.63
C ASP A 527 -38.32 -13.73 -5.76
N ALA A 528 -39.48 -13.95 -6.37
CA ALA A 528 -40.67 -14.43 -5.66
C ALA A 528 -40.44 -15.80 -5.00
N LEU A 529 -39.78 -16.75 -5.68
CA LEU A 529 -39.43 -18.06 -5.13
C LEU A 529 -38.47 -17.96 -3.94
N ILE A 530 -37.49 -17.09 -4.01
CA ILE A 530 -36.55 -16.84 -2.89
C ILE A 530 -37.33 -16.30 -1.67
N ARG A 531 -38.21 -15.33 -1.87
CA ARG A 531 -39.03 -14.76 -0.79
C ARG A 531 -40.01 -15.79 -0.17
N MET A 532 -40.61 -16.66 -1.00
CA MET A 532 -41.42 -17.78 -0.49
C MET A 532 -40.60 -18.72 0.38
N ALA A 533 -39.40 -19.13 -0.11
CA ALA A 533 -38.49 -19.98 0.65
C ALA A 533 -38.10 -19.34 2.00
N PHE A 534 -37.82 -18.02 2.03
CA PHE A 534 -37.53 -17.32 3.29
C PHE A 534 -38.71 -17.32 4.28
N ARG A 535 -39.94 -17.26 3.78
CA ARG A 535 -41.15 -17.28 4.64
C ARG A 535 -41.37 -18.65 5.26
N GLU A 536 -41.10 -19.70 4.50
CA GLU A 536 -41.35 -21.08 4.92
C GLU A 536 -40.22 -21.65 5.77
N GLU A 537 -38.97 -21.44 5.36
CA GLU A 537 -37.80 -22.12 5.94
C GLU A 537 -37.10 -21.33 7.05
N ILE A 538 -37.19 -20.00 7.03
CA ILE A 538 -36.57 -19.13 8.04
C ILE A 538 -37.55 -18.13 8.66
N PRO A 539 -38.75 -18.58 9.17
CA PRO A 539 -39.79 -17.68 9.68
C PRO A 539 -39.31 -16.84 10.88
N ASN A 540 -38.42 -17.36 11.71
CA ASN A 540 -37.93 -16.69 12.91
C ASN A 540 -36.82 -15.67 12.66
N THR A 541 -36.24 -15.65 11.47
CA THR A 541 -35.20 -14.67 11.07
C THR A 541 -35.89 -13.36 10.67
N THR A 542 -35.44 -12.24 11.22
CA THR A 542 -35.84 -10.91 10.77
C THR A 542 -35.23 -10.61 9.42
N LYS A 543 -36.03 -10.27 8.43
CA LYS A 543 -35.57 -10.02 7.05
C LYS A 543 -35.74 -8.55 6.70
N ILE A 544 -34.69 -7.89 6.27
CA ILE A 544 -34.72 -6.51 5.78
C ILE A 544 -34.36 -6.54 4.30
N ILE A 545 -35.28 -6.12 3.46
CA ILE A 545 -35.16 -6.15 2.00
C ILE A 545 -35.17 -4.72 1.47
N ILE A 546 -34.01 -4.20 1.06
CA ILE A 546 -33.98 -2.97 0.28
C ILE A 546 -34.21 -3.34 -1.18
N ALA A 547 -35.23 -2.77 -1.76
CA ALA A 547 -35.58 -3.04 -3.15
C ALA A 547 -35.86 -1.75 -3.93
N GLN A 548 -35.63 -1.82 -5.23
CA GLN A 548 -36.03 -0.78 -6.18
C GLN A 548 -37.43 -1.03 -6.74
N ARG A 549 -37.85 -2.32 -6.76
CA ARG A 549 -39.16 -2.72 -7.24
C ARG A 549 -40.13 -2.92 -6.06
N ILE A 550 -41.31 -2.33 -6.14
CA ILE A 550 -42.33 -2.51 -5.10
C ILE A 550 -42.78 -3.97 -5.03
N SER A 551 -42.86 -4.68 -6.17
CA SER A 551 -43.20 -6.11 -6.21
C SER A 551 -42.29 -7.01 -5.37
N SER A 552 -41.08 -6.57 -5.04
CA SER A 552 -40.15 -7.32 -4.17
C SER A 552 -40.43 -7.13 -2.68
N VAL A 553 -41.27 -6.18 -2.29
CA VAL A 553 -41.60 -5.86 -0.88
C VAL A 553 -43.08 -5.71 -0.58
N GLU A 554 -43.96 -5.85 -1.57
CA GLU A 554 -45.41 -5.65 -1.41
C GLU A 554 -46.05 -6.60 -0.39
N ASP A 555 -45.46 -7.77 -0.19
CA ASP A 555 -45.90 -8.80 0.75
C ASP A 555 -45.13 -8.76 2.09
N ALA A 556 -44.35 -7.69 2.36
CA ALA A 556 -43.67 -7.49 3.62
C ALA A 556 -44.65 -7.10 4.75
N ASP A 557 -44.33 -7.50 5.99
CA ASP A 557 -45.12 -7.16 7.17
C ASP A 557 -45.12 -5.65 7.46
N LEU A 558 -43.99 -4.98 7.11
CA LEU A 558 -43.80 -3.55 7.25
C LEU A 558 -43.00 -3.03 6.08
N ILE A 559 -43.45 -1.94 5.49
CA ILE A 559 -42.68 -1.23 4.44
C ILE A 559 -42.32 0.16 4.97
N LEU A 560 -41.03 0.53 4.78
CA LEU A 560 -40.51 1.83 5.11
C LEU A 560 -40.26 2.62 3.82
N VAL A 561 -40.77 3.84 3.78
CA VAL A 561 -40.47 4.79 2.70
C VAL A 561 -39.46 5.79 3.24
N LEU A 562 -38.20 5.73 2.72
CA LEU A 562 -37.14 6.67 3.06
C LEU A 562 -37.04 7.78 2.03
N ASP A 563 -36.97 9.02 2.51
CA ASP A 563 -36.72 10.19 1.69
C ASP A 563 -35.77 11.15 2.41
N ASP A 564 -34.71 11.57 1.73
CA ASP A 564 -33.66 12.49 2.23
C ASP A 564 -33.20 12.18 3.68
N GLY A 565 -32.96 10.90 3.99
CA GLY A 565 -32.47 10.45 5.29
C GLY A 565 -33.50 10.34 6.40
N LYS A 566 -34.80 10.55 6.10
CA LYS A 566 -35.92 10.47 7.05
C LYS A 566 -36.87 9.35 6.66
N ILE A 567 -37.61 8.82 7.65
CA ILE A 567 -38.75 7.97 7.40
C ILE A 567 -39.94 8.86 7.01
N ASN A 568 -40.26 8.86 5.71
CA ASN A 568 -41.40 9.61 5.16
C ASN A 568 -42.72 8.90 5.44
N GLY A 569 -42.74 7.56 5.48
CA GLY A 569 -43.91 6.77 5.82
C GLY A 569 -43.55 5.34 6.18
N MET A 570 -44.39 4.70 6.96
CA MET A 570 -44.30 3.28 7.31
C MET A 570 -45.68 2.65 7.42
N GLY A 571 -45.82 1.41 6.98
CA GLY A 571 -47.07 0.66 7.03
C GLY A 571 -47.04 -0.52 6.08
N THR A 572 -48.20 -1.18 5.92
CA THR A 572 -48.41 -2.24 4.93
C THR A 572 -48.52 -1.64 3.51
N HIS A 573 -48.41 -2.49 2.49
CA HIS A 573 -48.61 -2.06 1.09
C HIS A 573 -49.93 -1.29 0.88
N GLN A 574 -51.02 -1.76 1.42
CA GLN A 574 -52.35 -1.14 1.26
C GLN A 574 -52.44 0.23 1.98
N GLU A 575 -51.87 0.33 3.20
CA GLU A 575 -51.85 1.57 3.97
C GLU A 575 -51.00 2.65 3.27
N LEU A 576 -49.85 2.27 2.72
CA LEU A 576 -48.96 3.19 2.02
C LEU A 576 -49.54 3.65 0.68
N LEU A 577 -50.24 2.77 -0.07
CA LEU A 577 -50.95 3.16 -1.28
C LEU A 577 -52.03 4.19 -1.00
N ALA A 578 -52.73 4.06 0.15
CA ALA A 578 -53.77 5.01 0.54
C ALA A 578 -53.20 6.36 1.03
N ASN A 579 -52.10 6.33 1.82
CA ASN A 579 -51.71 7.46 2.66
C ASN A 579 -50.37 8.08 2.30
N ASN A 580 -49.53 7.45 1.44
CA ASN A 580 -48.22 7.95 1.09
C ASN A 580 -48.09 8.27 -0.40
N GLU A 581 -47.87 9.52 -0.72
CA GLU A 581 -47.78 10.02 -2.10
C GLU A 581 -46.57 9.45 -2.85
N ILE A 582 -45.39 9.47 -2.24
CA ILE A 582 -44.14 8.94 -2.83
C ILE A 582 -44.29 7.45 -3.18
N TYR A 583 -44.86 6.65 -2.25
CA TYR A 583 -45.03 5.23 -2.49
C TYR A 583 -46.00 4.97 -3.64
N ARG A 584 -47.10 5.74 -3.71
CA ARG A 584 -48.10 5.63 -4.76
C ARG A 584 -47.55 6.00 -6.13
N GLU A 585 -46.81 7.11 -6.23
CA GLU A 585 -46.15 7.54 -7.48
C GLU A 585 -45.19 6.47 -8.00
N VAL A 586 -44.35 5.91 -7.13
CA VAL A 586 -43.43 4.82 -7.49
C VAL A 586 -44.17 3.60 -7.97
N TYR A 587 -45.26 3.21 -7.28
CA TYR A 587 -46.08 2.07 -7.67
C TYR A 587 -46.75 2.26 -9.04
N GLU A 588 -47.42 3.40 -9.25
CA GLU A 588 -48.07 3.73 -10.53
C GLU A 588 -47.06 3.81 -11.69
N SER A 589 -45.90 4.37 -11.45
CA SER A 589 -44.84 4.44 -12.46
C SER A 589 -44.36 3.04 -12.88
N GLN A 590 -44.18 2.11 -11.90
CA GLN A 590 -43.79 0.73 -12.19
C GLN A 590 -44.87 -0.09 -12.86
N GLN A 591 -46.15 0.15 -12.54
CA GLN A 591 -47.29 -0.50 -13.21
C GLN A 591 -47.43 -0.06 -14.68
N LYS A 592 -47.24 1.24 -14.96
CA LYS A 592 -47.33 1.77 -16.34
C LYS A 592 -46.20 1.25 -17.22
N GLY A 593 -44.96 1.17 -16.69
CA GLY A 593 -43.83 0.60 -17.40
C GLY A 593 -43.93 -0.89 -17.69
N GLY A 594 -44.68 -1.66 -16.87
CA GLY A 594 -44.92 -3.09 -17.10
C GLY A 594 -46.05 -3.39 -18.08
N LEU A 595 -46.82 -2.39 -18.52
CA LEU A 595 -47.86 -2.54 -19.54
C LEU A 595 -47.38 -2.21 -20.97
N GLU A 596 -46.17 -1.66 -21.09
CA GLU A 596 -45.56 -1.31 -22.39
C GLU A 596 -44.49 -2.33 -22.88
N GLU A 597 -44.19 -3.37 -22.09
CA GLU A 597 -43.38 -4.52 -22.48
C GLU A 597 -44.27 -5.76 -22.74
#